data_527ac5d2b8d075d1425c6fb198a01051
#
_entry.id   527ac5d2b8d075d1425c6fb198a01051
#
_cell.length_a   1.000
_cell.length_b   1.000
_cell.length_c   1.000
_cell.angle_alpha   90.00
_cell.angle_beta   90.00
_cell.angle_gamma   90.00
#
_symmetry.space_group_name_H-M   'P 1'
#
loop_
_entity.id
_entity.type
_entity.pdbx_description
1 polymer ?
#
loop_
_entity_poly.entity_id
_entity_poly.type
_entity_poly.pdbx_seq_one_letter_code
_entity_poly.pdbx_strand_id
1 'polypeptide(L)'
;MAALLGVNIDHVATLRQARGTTYPDPVQAALICEEAGAEGITLHLREDRRHIQDDDVRRMRPVLKTHMNLELAVTAEMVAFAKEIKPQHVCFVPEKREEVTTEGGLDVVGHFEDVKAAT
;
A
#
# COMPACT_ATOMS: atom_id res chain seq x y z
N MET A 1 -24.96 10.66 7.58
CA MET A 1 -23.50 10.39 7.63
C MET A 1 -22.99 10.14 6.21
N ALA A 2 -21.96 10.85 5.82
CA ALA A 2 -21.33 10.65 4.51
C ALA A 2 -20.28 9.55 4.60
N ALA A 3 -20.14 8.79 3.53
CA ALA A 3 -19.07 7.82 3.40
C ALA A 3 -17.73 8.55 3.18
N LEU A 4 -16.66 7.99 3.71
CA LEU A 4 -15.31 8.50 3.46
C LEU A 4 -14.76 7.88 2.20
N LEU A 5 -14.02 8.66 1.40
CA LEU A 5 -13.44 8.19 0.15
C LEU A 5 -11.97 7.84 0.35
N GLY A 6 -11.64 6.58 0.10
CA GLY A 6 -10.26 6.12 -0.02
C GLY A 6 -9.90 5.94 -1.49
N VAL A 7 -8.71 6.37 -1.88
CA VAL A 7 -8.25 6.27 -3.28
C VAL A 7 -6.95 5.49 -3.34
N ASN A 8 -6.90 4.48 -4.21
CA ASN A 8 -5.69 3.72 -4.48
C ASN A 8 -4.93 4.37 -5.64
N ILE A 9 -3.63 4.64 -5.45
CA ILE A 9 -2.81 5.31 -6.46
C ILE A 9 -1.73 4.41 -7.06
N ASP A 10 -1.81 3.10 -6.85
CA ASP A 10 -0.78 2.15 -7.32
C ASP A 10 -0.50 2.27 -8.81
N HIS A 11 -1.54 2.42 -9.63
CA HIS A 11 -1.37 2.36 -11.07
C HIS A 11 -0.80 3.62 -11.69
N VAL A 12 -0.72 4.72 -10.95
CA VAL A 12 0.09 5.88 -11.34
C VAL A 12 1.56 5.46 -11.38
N ALA A 13 2.01 4.69 -10.38
CA ALA A 13 3.36 4.15 -10.36
C ALA A 13 3.55 3.09 -11.46
N THR A 14 2.53 2.31 -11.77
CA THR A 14 2.56 1.35 -12.87
C THR A 14 2.89 2.05 -14.19
N LEU A 15 2.24 3.18 -14.48
CA LEU A 15 2.52 3.97 -15.68
C LEU A 15 3.95 4.51 -15.69
N ARG A 16 4.41 5.06 -14.57
CA ARG A 16 5.79 5.54 -14.45
C ARG A 16 6.80 4.43 -14.74
N GLN A 17 6.60 3.25 -14.17
CA GLN A 17 7.50 2.11 -14.36
C GLN A 17 7.48 1.63 -15.83
N ALA A 18 6.30 1.58 -16.44
CA ALA A 18 6.17 1.19 -17.85
C ALA A 18 6.88 2.18 -18.79
N ARG A 19 6.86 3.46 -18.47
CA ARG A 19 7.53 4.50 -19.24
C ARG A 19 9.04 4.56 -18.99
N GLY A 20 9.51 4.03 -17.86
CA GLY A 20 10.91 4.12 -17.46
C GLY A 20 11.35 5.54 -17.12
N THR A 21 10.44 6.36 -16.59
CA THR A 21 10.68 7.77 -16.28
C THR A 21 10.41 8.06 -14.81
N THR A 22 10.52 9.33 -14.42
CA THR A 22 10.21 9.79 -13.05
C THR A 22 8.77 10.28 -12.91
N TYR A 23 8.00 10.23 -13.97
CA TYR A 23 6.60 10.70 -14.02
C TYR A 23 5.73 9.67 -14.75
N PRO A 24 4.44 9.61 -14.47
CA PRO A 24 3.71 10.37 -13.45
C PRO A 24 4.15 9.98 -12.03
N ASP A 25 4.06 10.95 -11.10
CA ASP A 25 4.49 10.74 -9.71
C ASP A 25 3.29 10.36 -8.83
N PRO A 26 3.30 9.19 -8.18
CA PRO A 26 2.19 8.79 -7.31
C PRO A 26 2.02 9.72 -6.10
N VAL A 27 3.09 10.37 -5.63
CA VAL A 27 2.98 11.35 -4.53
C VAL A 27 2.16 12.55 -4.96
N GLN A 28 2.43 13.09 -6.15
CA GLN A 28 1.65 14.19 -6.71
C GLN A 28 0.18 13.78 -6.91
N ALA A 29 -0.05 12.58 -7.42
CA ALA A 29 -1.40 12.07 -7.61
C ALA A 29 -2.15 11.98 -6.27
N ALA A 30 -1.49 11.51 -5.22
CA ALA A 30 -2.07 11.41 -3.88
C ALA A 30 -2.50 12.79 -3.36
N LEU A 31 -1.64 13.80 -3.52
CA LEU A 31 -1.96 15.16 -3.09
C LEU A 31 -3.13 15.76 -3.87
N ILE A 32 -3.22 15.48 -5.16
CA ILE A 32 -4.36 15.90 -5.99
C ILE A 32 -5.65 15.23 -5.49
N CYS A 33 -5.60 13.95 -5.16
CA CYS A 33 -6.75 13.23 -4.62
C CYS A 33 -7.22 13.83 -3.29
N GLU A 34 -6.29 14.16 -2.39
CA GLU A 34 -6.62 14.79 -1.12
C GLU A 34 -7.28 16.16 -1.33
N GLU A 35 -6.75 16.96 -2.25
CA GLU A 35 -7.31 18.25 -2.58
C GLU A 35 -8.73 18.12 -3.13
N ALA A 36 -9.00 17.04 -3.85
CA ALA A 36 -10.33 16.76 -4.41
C ALA A 36 -11.30 16.16 -3.39
N GLY A 37 -10.86 15.87 -2.17
CA GLY A 37 -11.73 15.39 -1.09
C GLY A 37 -11.49 13.97 -0.62
N ALA A 38 -10.47 13.28 -1.09
CA ALA A 38 -10.11 11.95 -0.56
C ALA A 38 -9.70 12.06 0.90
N GLU A 39 -10.13 11.12 1.72
CA GLU A 39 -9.83 11.09 3.14
C GLU A 39 -8.85 9.98 3.52
N GLY A 40 -8.43 9.20 2.56
CA GLY A 40 -7.41 8.18 2.72
C GLY A 40 -6.78 7.84 1.38
N ILE A 41 -5.48 7.57 1.42
CA ILE A 41 -4.72 7.15 0.24
C ILE A 41 -4.21 5.74 0.51
N THR A 42 -4.54 4.83 -0.40
CA THR A 42 -4.08 3.44 -0.34
C THR A 42 -2.99 3.22 -1.37
N LEU A 43 -1.93 2.55 -0.93
CA LEU A 43 -0.86 2.12 -1.81
C LEU A 43 -0.33 0.77 -1.35
N HIS A 44 0.12 -0.04 -2.30
CA HIS A 44 0.63 -1.38 -2.05
C HIS A 44 2.10 -1.46 -2.41
N LEU A 45 2.96 -1.67 -1.42
CA LEU A 45 4.37 -1.96 -1.64
C LEU A 45 4.51 -3.48 -1.77
N ARG A 46 4.57 -3.97 -3.00
CA ARG A 46 4.73 -5.40 -3.27
C ARG A 46 6.19 -5.83 -3.04
N GLU A 47 6.39 -7.08 -2.68
CA GLU A 47 7.73 -7.64 -2.52
C GLU A 47 8.54 -7.54 -3.81
N ASP A 48 7.88 -7.66 -4.96
CA ASP A 48 8.54 -7.60 -6.28
C ASP A 48 8.77 -6.19 -6.81
N ARG A 49 8.26 -5.16 -6.10
CA ARG A 49 8.44 -3.75 -6.48
C ARG A 49 8.01 -3.46 -7.94
N ARG A 50 6.93 -4.07 -8.41
CA ARG A 50 6.49 -3.88 -9.81
C ARG A 50 5.93 -2.49 -10.12
N HIS A 51 5.50 -1.75 -9.11
CA HIS A 51 4.95 -0.40 -9.30
C HIS A 51 5.42 0.55 -8.20
N ILE A 52 4.79 0.59 -7.03
CA ILE A 52 5.22 1.44 -5.91
C ILE A 52 6.62 1.01 -5.46
N GLN A 53 7.47 2.00 -5.21
CA GLN A 53 8.82 1.81 -4.70
C GLN A 53 8.91 2.27 -3.24
N ASP A 54 9.89 1.79 -2.52
CA ASP A 54 10.10 2.17 -1.11
C ASP A 54 10.18 3.69 -0.96
N ASP A 55 10.86 4.35 -1.89
CA ASP A 55 11.02 5.80 -1.89
C ASP A 55 9.69 6.53 -2.05
N ASP A 56 8.77 5.99 -2.85
CA ASP A 56 7.45 6.58 -3.00
C ASP A 56 6.72 6.66 -1.65
N VAL A 57 6.79 5.57 -0.88
CA VAL A 57 6.13 5.50 0.44
C VAL A 57 6.78 6.48 1.42
N ARG A 58 8.12 6.50 1.44
CA ARG A 58 8.87 7.41 2.31
C ARG A 58 8.61 8.88 2.01
N ARG A 59 8.50 9.23 0.73
CA ARG A 59 8.19 10.60 0.30
C ARG A 59 6.75 10.98 0.55
N MET A 60 5.84 10.02 0.42
CA MET A 60 4.40 10.27 0.56
C MET A 60 3.99 10.46 2.02
N ARG A 61 4.51 9.65 2.91
CA ARG A 61 4.07 9.64 4.32
C ARG A 61 4.09 11.01 4.99
N PRO A 62 5.19 11.80 4.90
CA PRO A 62 5.24 13.10 5.58
C PRO A 62 4.37 14.19 4.94
N VAL A 63 3.96 14.03 3.68
CA VAL A 63 3.20 15.09 2.98
C VAL A 63 1.70 14.83 2.93
N LEU A 64 1.24 13.62 3.20
CA LEU A 64 -0.20 13.33 3.29
C LEU A 64 -0.80 14.02 4.50
N LYS A 65 -1.94 14.67 4.29
CA LYS A 65 -2.72 15.33 5.34
C LYS A 65 -3.83 14.43 5.88
N THR A 66 -4.18 13.39 5.14
CA THR A 66 -5.18 12.41 5.48
C THR A 66 -4.53 11.10 5.92
N HIS A 67 -5.24 10.00 5.84
CA HIS A 67 -4.72 8.71 6.27
C HIS A 67 -3.98 7.98 5.14
N MET A 68 -2.87 7.35 5.49
CA MET A 68 -2.21 6.39 4.61
C MET A 68 -2.66 4.99 5.02
N ASN A 69 -3.15 4.22 4.05
CA ASN A 69 -3.40 2.80 4.19
C ASN A 69 -2.36 2.05 3.35
N LEU A 70 -1.42 1.39 4.03
CA LEU A 70 -0.32 0.70 3.37
C LEU A 70 -0.62 -0.79 3.29
N GLU A 71 -0.75 -1.30 2.06
CA GLU A 71 -0.95 -2.72 1.80
C GLU A 71 0.41 -3.41 1.70
N LEU A 72 0.54 -4.56 2.35
CA LEU A 72 1.81 -5.29 2.45
C LEU A 72 1.57 -6.78 2.50
N ALA A 73 2.54 -7.55 2.01
CA ALA A 73 2.60 -8.99 2.27
C ALA A 73 2.99 -9.25 3.74
N VAL A 74 2.64 -10.43 4.23
CA VAL A 74 2.96 -10.84 5.61
C VAL A 74 4.39 -11.40 5.64
N THR A 75 5.37 -10.51 5.71
CA THR A 75 6.79 -10.87 5.83
C THR A 75 7.48 -10.01 6.87
N ALA A 76 8.59 -10.51 7.41
CA ALA A 76 9.36 -9.75 8.39
C ALA A 76 9.89 -8.43 7.80
N GLU A 77 10.32 -8.45 6.54
CA GLU A 77 10.79 -7.26 5.82
C GLU A 77 9.70 -6.19 5.75
N MET A 78 8.49 -6.58 5.34
CA MET A 78 7.38 -5.64 5.18
C MET A 78 6.87 -5.12 6.51
N VAL A 79 6.84 -5.95 7.54
CA VAL A 79 6.49 -5.51 8.89
C VAL A 79 7.50 -4.47 9.40
N ALA A 80 8.79 -4.71 9.19
CA ALA A 80 9.82 -3.74 9.57
C ALA A 80 9.66 -2.42 8.82
N PHE A 81 9.34 -2.47 7.54
CA PHE A 81 9.08 -1.28 6.73
C PHE A 81 7.86 -0.50 7.24
N ALA A 82 6.77 -1.20 7.57
CA ALA A 82 5.58 -0.57 8.15
C ALA A 82 5.91 0.14 9.46
N LYS A 83 6.77 -0.46 10.29
CA LYS A 83 7.22 0.16 11.56
C LYS A 83 8.05 1.42 11.32
N GLU A 84 8.81 1.46 10.24
CA GLU A 84 9.56 2.66 9.84
C GLU A 84 8.61 3.77 9.40
N ILE A 85 7.65 3.45 8.54
CA ILE A 85 6.73 4.41 7.92
C ILE A 85 5.67 4.91 8.91
N LYS A 86 5.16 4.03 9.75
CA LYS A 86 4.09 4.31 10.72
C LYS A 86 2.84 4.89 10.04
N PRO A 87 2.28 4.18 9.06
CA PRO A 87 1.01 4.63 8.47
C PRO A 87 -0.12 4.49 9.48
N GLN A 88 -1.23 5.19 9.26
CA GLN A 88 -2.39 5.08 10.11
C GLN A 88 -3.04 3.70 10.01
N HIS A 89 -2.98 3.08 8.84
CA HIS A 89 -3.55 1.76 8.60
C HIS A 89 -2.58 0.88 7.82
N VAL A 90 -2.55 -0.40 8.16
CA VAL A 90 -1.85 -1.43 7.42
C VAL A 90 -2.86 -2.49 7.02
N CYS A 91 -2.81 -2.95 5.78
CA CYS A 91 -3.64 -4.03 5.30
C CYS A 91 -2.74 -5.14 4.77
N PHE A 92 -2.79 -6.31 5.39
CA PHE A 92 -2.03 -7.47 4.91
C PHE A 92 -2.78 -8.12 3.75
N VAL A 93 -2.08 -8.32 2.65
CA VAL A 93 -2.67 -8.86 1.42
C VAL A 93 -1.83 -10.02 0.89
N PRO A 94 -2.46 -10.99 0.21
CA PRO A 94 -1.73 -12.07 -0.45
C PRO A 94 -1.10 -11.55 -1.75
N GLU A 95 0.12 -11.99 -2.06
CA GLU A 95 0.81 -11.67 -3.31
C GLU A 95 1.15 -12.92 -4.11
N LYS A 96 1.25 -14.06 -3.43
CA LYS A 96 1.54 -15.36 -4.05
C LYS A 96 0.30 -16.24 -3.97
N ARG A 97 0.19 -17.19 -4.93
CA ARG A 97 -0.97 -18.07 -5.01
C ARG A 97 -1.20 -18.88 -3.72
N GLU A 98 -0.13 -19.35 -3.08
CA GLU A 98 -0.21 -20.13 -1.84
C GLU A 98 -0.66 -19.33 -0.62
N GLU A 99 -0.71 -18.02 -0.72
CA GLU A 99 -1.16 -17.12 0.36
C GLU A 99 -2.66 -16.83 0.30
N VAL A 100 -3.34 -17.30 -0.73
CA VAL A 100 -4.72 -16.94 -1.07
C VAL A 100 -5.67 -18.08 -0.73
N THR A 101 -6.81 -17.73 -0.14
CA THR A 101 -7.92 -18.69 0.08
C THR A 101 -8.65 -18.98 -1.24
N THR A 102 -9.57 -19.95 -1.22
CA THR A 102 -10.41 -20.27 -2.39
C THR A 102 -11.33 -19.10 -2.76
N GLU A 103 -11.63 -18.22 -1.81
CA GLU A 103 -12.45 -17.03 -2.03
C GLU A 103 -11.61 -15.80 -2.48
N GLY A 104 -10.30 -15.95 -2.61
CA GLY A 104 -9.42 -14.90 -3.10
C GLY A 104 -8.82 -13.95 -2.05
N GLY A 105 -9.10 -14.17 -0.77
CA GLY A 105 -8.52 -13.39 0.32
C GLY A 105 -7.26 -14.01 0.91
N LEU A 106 -6.60 -13.28 1.81
CA LEU A 106 -5.44 -13.79 2.54
C LEU A 106 -5.84 -15.00 3.39
N ASP A 107 -5.10 -16.10 3.26
CA ASP A 107 -5.33 -17.31 4.04
C ASP A 107 -4.76 -17.18 5.45
N VAL A 108 -5.50 -16.50 6.32
CA VAL A 108 -5.09 -16.27 7.71
C VAL A 108 -4.95 -17.57 8.49
N VAL A 109 -5.82 -18.53 8.24
CA VAL A 109 -5.80 -19.83 8.94
C VAL A 109 -4.57 -20.63 8.54
N GLY A 110 -4.28 -20.71 7.23
CA GLY A 110 -3.12 -21.44 6.71
C GLY A 110 -1.79 -20.80 7.07
N HIS A 111 -1.78 -19.49 7.32
CA HIS A 111 -0.57 -18.72 7.68
C HIS A 111 -0.72 -18.05 9.05
N PHE A 112 -1.42 -18.70 9.96
CA PHE A 112 -1.80 -18.12 11.25
C PHE A 112 -0.63 -17.56 12.05
N GLU A 113 0.47 -18.31 12.17
CA GLU A 113 1.60 -17.87 12.96
C GLU A 113 2.27 -16.63 12.38
N ASP A 114 2.43 -16.57 11.06
CA ASP A 114 3.03 -15.41 10.39
C ASP A 114 2.14 -14.17 10.53
N VAL A 115 0.83 -14.32 10.33
CA VAL A 115 -0.12 -13.22 10.47
C VAL A 115 -0.17 -12.73 11.91
N LYS A 116 -0.21 -13.65 12.88
CA LYS A 116 -0.20 -13.33 14.30
C LYS A 116 1.06 -12.55 14.68
N ALA A 117 2.22 -12.99 14.21
CA ALA A 117 3.49 -12.32 14.51
C ALA A 117 3.55 -10.92 13.89
N ALA A 118 2.91 -10.72 12.73
CA ALA A 118 2.88 -9.43 12.03
C ALA A 118 1.96 -8.41 12.70
N THR A 119 0.93 -8.87 13.39
CA THR A 119 -0.02 -7.99 14.07
C THR A 119 0.47 -7.62 15.47
#